data_18266b2c285bc622d4bc80cdcdba7cbb
#
_entry.id   18266b2c285bc622d4bc80cdcdba7cbb
#
_cell.length_a   1.000
_cell.length_b   1.000
_cell.length_c   1.000
_cell.angle_alpha   90.00
_cell.angle_beta   90.00
_cell.angle_gamma   90.00
#
_symmetry.space_group_name_H-M   'P 1'
#
loop_
_entity.id
_entity.type
_entity.pdbx_description
1 polymer ?
#
loop_
_entity_poly.entity_id
_entity_poly.type
_entity_poly.pdbx_seq_one_letter_code
_entity_poly.pdbx_strand_id
1 'polypeptide(L)'
;MGDTNSIETFCKQIQNLTNSKIDILINNAAVRGEKGNPEILDPNVIRDTFNINAVGPVMLIKNLGNSLQGTKIINITSGMGSISRTTSGDMSYRMSKAALNMAGRNLHMQMKEYNTIIVQIHPGWVRTDMGGMNAAISVEESAKGIINTIENLTPNKSGTFFDYKGDQIPW
;
A
#
# COMPACT_ATOMS: atom_id res chain seq x y z
N MET A 1 -2.50 9.09 -8.81
CA MET A 1 -2.81 8.79 -7.40
C MET A 1 -2.88 10.06 -6.52
N GLY A 2 -2.14 11.12 -6.83
CA GLY A 2 -2.21 12.40 -6.08
C GLY A 2 -3.37 13.34 -6.46
N ASP A 3 -4.15 13.01 -7.48
CA ASP A 3 -5.26 13.81 -7.97
C ASP A 3 -6.60 13.08 -7.80
N THR A 4 -7.49 13.65 -6.99
CA THR A 4 -8.79 13.06 -6.66
C THR A 4 -9.69 12.89 -7.87
N ASN A 5 -9.71 13.86 -8.79
CA ASN A 5 -10.55 13.79 -10.00
C ASN A 5 -10.10 12.64 -10.93
N SER A 6 -8.79 12.45 -11.04
CA SER A 6 -8.22 11.34 -11.79
C SER A 6 -8.60 9.98 -11.17
N ILE A 7 -8.59 9.89 -9.85
CA ILE A 7 -9.01 8.67 -9.13
C ILE A 7 -10.50 8.38 -9.38
N GLU A 8 -11.37 9.38 -9.28
CA GLU A 8 -12.80 9.22 -9.52
C GLU A 8 -13.10 8.76 -10.95
N THR A 9 -12.45 9.38 -11.93
CA THR A 9 -12.59 9.00 -13.35
C THR A 9 -12.14 7.57 -13.58
N PHE A 10 -10.99 7.18 -13.02
CA PHE A 10 -10.47 5.82 -13.10
C PHE A 10 -11.44 4.79 -12.46
N CYS A 11 -11.98 5.09 -11.28
CA CYS A 11 -12.91 4.19 -10.60
C CYS A 11 -14.18 3.94 -11.44
N LYS A 12 -14.76 5.00 -12.04
CA LYS A 12 -15.91 4.87 -12.93
C LYS A 12 -15.61 3.99 -14.14
N GLN A 13 -14.43 4.16 -14.76
CA GLN A 13 -14.01 3.34 -15.89
C GLN A 13 -13.86 1.86 -15.51
N ILE A 14 -13.21 1.57 -14.39
CA ILE A 14 -13.01 0.19 -13.90
C ILE A 14 -14.36 -0.46 -13.57
N GLN A 15 -15.25 0.24 -12.88
CA GLN A 15 -16.57 -0.28 -12.53
C GLN A 15 -17.37 -0.68 -13.78
N ASN A 16 -17.31 0.13 -14.84
CA ASN A 16 -17.95 -0.18 -16.12
C ASN A 16 -17.34 -1.41 -16.82
N LEU A 17 -16.00 -1.54 -16.79
CA LEU A 17 -15.30 -2.66 -17.43
C LEU A 17 -15.49 -4.01 -16.71
N THR A 18 -15.63 -3.99 -15.40
CA THR A 18 -15.67 -5.19 -14.54
C THR A 18 -17.08 -5.58 -14.11
N ASN A 19 -18.13 -4.95 -14.65
CA ASN A 19 -19.49 -5.06 -14.12
C ASN A 19 -19.54 -4.82 -12.60
N SER A 20 -18.76 -3.86 -12.14
CA SER A 20 -18.61 -3.48 -10.72
C SER A 20 -18.10 -4.59 -9.78
N LYS A 21 -17.36 -5.58 -10.29
CA LYS A 21 -16.75 -6.62 -9.46
C LYS A 21 -15.23 -6.61 -9.59
N ILE A 22 -14.53 -6.60 -8.46
CA ILE A 22 -13.08 -6.65 -8.37
C ILE A 22 -12.68 -7.78 -7.42
N ASP A 23 -11.89 -8.75 -7.88
CA ASP A 23 -11.43 -9.86 -7.04
C ASP A 23 -10.17 -9.50 -6.25
N ILE A 24 -9.24 -8.73 -6.87
CA ILE A 24 -8.00 -8.30 -6.24
C ILE A 24 -7.72 -6.85 -6.59
N LEU A 25 -7.50 -6.01 -5.58
CA LEU A 25 -7.03 -4.62 -5.71
C LEU A 25 -5.63 -4.50 -5.12
N ILE A 26 -4.64 -4.11 -5.93
CA ILE A 26 -3.27 -3.89 -5.48
C ILE A 26 -2.92 -2.41 -5.56
N ASN A 27 -2.82 -1.74 -4.41
CA ASN A 27 -2.34 -0.38 -4.28
C ASN A 27 -0.80 -0.40 -4.25
N ASN A 28 -0.18 -0.30 -5.42
CA ASN A 28 1.27 -0.40 -5.60
C ASN A 28 1.97 0.94 -5.82
N ALA A 29 1.29 1.92 -6.42
CA ALA A 29 1.91 3.21 -6.77
C ALA A 29 2.42 3.95 -5.51
N ALA A 30 3.66 4.42 -5.58
CA ALA A 30 4.27 5.18 -4.49
C ALA A 30 5.41 6.07 -5.00
N VAL A 31 5.70 7.13 -4.23
CA VAL A 31 6.89 7.98 -4.39
C VAL A 31 7.69 7.97 -3.08
N ARG A 32 9.01 8.16 -3.18
CA ARG A 32 9.87 8.17 -2.01
C ARG A 32 9.86 9.50 -1.27
N GLY A 33 9.59 10.60 -1.98
CA GLY A 33 9.78 11.95 -1.45
C GLY A 33 11.25 12.30 -1.31
N GLU A 34 11.57 13.22 -0.40
CA GLU A 34 12.93 13.65 -0.15
C GLU A 34 13.73 12.65 0.67
N LYS A 35 15.02 12.54 0.32
CA LYS A 35 16.03 11.84 1.11
C LYS A 35 16.78 12.88 1.92
N GLY A 36 16.85 12.72 3.24
CA GLY A 36 17.71 13.58 4.02
C GLY A 36 17.24 13.86 5.44
N ASN A 37 17.88 14.87 6.03
CA ASN A 37 17.64 15.30 7.39
C ASN A 37 16.38 16.18 7.49
N PRO A 38 15.78 16.31 8.69
CA PRO A 38 14.60 17.14 8.90
C PRO A 38 14.76 18.61 8.46
N GLU A 39 15.97 19.12 8.46
CA GLU A 39 16.31 20.52 8.12
C GLU A 39 16.02 20.88 6.64
N ILE A 40 15.99 19.89 5.74
CA ILE A 40 15.77 20.09 4.31
C ILE A 40 14.38 19.67 3.84
N LEU A 41 13.49 19.29 4.76
CA LEU A 41 12.15 18.82 4.40
C LEU A 41 11.28 19.95 3.87
N ASP A 42 10.84 19.83 2.61
CA ASP A 42 9.81 20.69 2.04
C ASP A 42 8.41 20.17 2.42
N PRO A 43 7.59 21.01 3.09
CA PRO A 43 6.19 20.64 3.41
C PRO A 43 5.36 20.23 2.19
N ASN A 44 5.66 20.74 1.00
CA ASN A 44 4.95 20.37 -0.22
C ASN A 44 5.31 18.94 -0.63
N VAL A 45 6.59 18.57 -0.58
CA VAL A 45 7.03 17.19 -0.86
C VAL A 45 6.45 16.21 0.14
N ILE A 46 6.36 16.60 1.42
CA ILE A 46 5.68 15.78 2.44
C ILE A 46 4.21 15.57 2.04
N ARG A 47 3.47 16.65 1.72
CA ARG A 47 2.05 16.56 1.33
C ARG A 47 1.86 15.67 0.10
N ASP A 48 2.67 15.87 -0.94
CA ASP A 48 2.59 15.07 -2.17
C ASP A 48 2.89 13.61 -1.90
N THR A 49 3.88 13.32 -1.07
CA THR A 49 4.22 11.95 -0.66
C THR A 49 3.05 11.30 0.08
N PHE A 50 2.39 12.00 1.00
CA PHE A 50 1.20 11.50 1.68
C PHE A 50 0.01 11.34 0.72
N ASN A 51 -0.23 12.30 -0.15
CA ASN A 51 -1.32 12.25 -1.12
C ASN A 51 -1.21 11.00 -2.01
N ILE A 52 -0.01 10.69 -2.50
CA ILE A 52 0.20 9.54 -3.38
C ILE A 52 0.21 8.23 -2.58
N ASN A 53 0.98 8.17 -1.48
CA ASN A 53 1.28 6.91 -0.81
C ASN A 53 0.19 6.46 0.18
N ALA A 54 -0.60 7.37 0.73
CA ALA A 54 -1.59 7.06 1.76
C ALA A 54 -3.00 7.50 1.38
N VAL A 55 -3.20 8.78 1.01
CA VAL A 55 -4.54 9.31 0.70
C VAL A 55 -5.10 8.67 -0.58
N GLY A 56 -4.30 8.56 -1.64
CA GLY A 56 -4.70 7.98 -2.92
C GLY A 56 -5.29 6.56 -2.78
N PRO A 57 -4.61 5.60 -2.12
CA PRO A 57 -5.18 4.28 -1.83
C PRO A 57 -6.51 4.32 -1.08
N VAL A 58 -6.66 5.18 -0.07
CA VAL A 58 -7.91 5.34 0.69
C VAL A 58 -9.03 5.88 -0.21
N MET A 59 -8.73 6.90 -1.02
CA MET A 59 -9.70 7.49 -1.95
C MET A 59 -10.11 6.51 -3.05
N LEU A 60 -9.19 5.66 -3.52
CA LEU A 60 -9.51 4.60 -4.47
C LEU A 60 -10.50 3.59 -3.86
N ILE A 61 -10.24 3.12 -2.64
CA ILE A 61 -11.13 2.20 -1.92
C ILE A 61 -12.50 2.86 -1.69
N LYS A 62 -12.54 4.12 -1.25
CA LYS A 62 -13.79 4.89 -1.07
C LYS A 62 -14.62 4.93 -2.35
N ASN A 63 -13.99 5.28 -3.49
CA ASN A 63 -14.72 5.48 -4.75
C ASN A 63 -15.14 4.17 -5.41
N LEU A 64 -14.43 3.07 -5.18
CA LEU A 64 -14.84 1.75 -5.66
C LEU A 64 -16.02 1.17 -4.84
N GLY A 65 -16.12 1.51 -3.55
CA GLY A 65 -17.28 1.20 -2.72
C GLY A 65 -17.71 -0.27 -2.78
N ASN A 66 -18.96 -0.51 -3.17
CA ASN A 66 -19.56 -1.86 -3.23
C ASN A 66 -18.87 -2.81 -4.23
N SER A 67 -18.12 -2.29 -5.20
CA SER A 67 -17.31 -3.11 -6.14
C SER A 67 -16.23 -3.93 -5.44
N LEU A 68 -15.94 -3.62 -4.18
CA LEU A 68 -14.92 -4.29 -3.37
C LEU A 68 -15.49 -5.40 -2.48
N GLN A 69 -16.76 -5.77 -2.62
CA GLN A 69 -17.31 -6.86 -1.83
C GLN A 69 -16.64 -8.20 -2.18
N GLY A 70 -16.07 -8.86 -1.17
CA GLY A 70 -15.31 -10.09 -1.32
C GLY A 70 -13.89 -9.92 -1.89
N THR A 71 -13.44 -8.68 -2.09
CA THR A 71 -12.14 -8.35 -2.68
C THR A 71 -10.99 -8.62 -1.72
N LYS A 72 -9.85 -9.11 -2.25
CA LYS A 72 -8.55 -9.01 -1.57
C LYS A 72 -7.92 -7.65 -1.88
N ILE A 73 -7.76 -6.80 -0.88
CA ILE A 73 -7.16 -5.45 -0.99
C ILE A 73 -5.74 -5.50 -0.42
N ILE A 74 -4.76 -5.27 -1.28
CA ILE A 74 -3.35 -5.37 -0.98
C ILE A 74 -2.72 -3.98 -1.05
N ASN A 75 -2.30 -3.45 0.08
CA ASN A 75 -1.53 -2.21 0.10
C ASN A 75 -0.03 -2.54 0.10
N ILE A 76 0.65 -2.22 -1.00
CA ILE A 76 2.12 -2.33 -1.04
C ILE A 76 2.71 -1.17 -0.22
N THR A 77 3.13 -1.51 0.98
CA THR A 77 3.72 -0.58 1.94
C THR A 77 5.25 -0.72 1.98
N SER A 78 5.84 -0.66 3.15
CA SER A 78 7.29 -0.83 3.34
C SER A 78 7.58 -1.25 4.77
N GLY A 79 8.64 -2.02 4.99
CA GLY A 79 9.21 -2.23 6.31
C GLY A 79 9.62 -0.92 7.01
N MET A 80 9.89 0.14 6.20
CA MET A 80 10.13 1.50 6.70
C MET A 80 8.90 2.17 7.30
N GLY A 81 7.69 1.66 7.05
CA GLY A 81 6.44 2.10 7.68
C GLY A 81 6.16 1.41 9.03
N SER A 82 7.01 0.48 9.47
CA SER A 82 6.95 -0.12 10.81
C SER A 82 7.51 0.85 11.84
N ILE A 83 6.71 1.23 12.83
CA ILE A 83 7.13 2.11 13.92
C ILE A 83 8.16 1.39 14.82
N SER A 84 7.94 0.09 15.08
CA SER A 84 8.84 -0.71 15.92
C SER A 84 10.20 -1.00 15.27
N ARG A 85 10.31 -0.87 13.94
CA ARG A 85 11.55 -1.05 13.17
C ARG A 85 12.13 0.27 12.66
N THR A 86 11.72 1.40 13.23
CA THR A 86 12.14 2.71 12.72
C THR A 86 13.63 2.95 12.90
N THR A 87 14.22 3.64 11.92
CA THR A 87 15.59 4.16 11.93
C THR A 87 15.56 5.60 11.41
N SER A 88 16.70 6.28 11.34
CA SER A 88 16.81 7.63 10.77
C SER A 88 16.63 7.67 9.25
N GLY A 89 16.34 8.84 8.71
CA GLY A 89 16.25 9.16 7.28
C GLY A 89 14.89 8.86 6.65
N ASP A 90 14.70 9.35 5.43
CA ASP A 90 13.49 9.15 4.60
C ASP A 90 12.17 9.46 5.35
N MET A 91 12.12 10.56 6.11
CA MET A 91 11.03 10.85 7.05
C MET A 91 9.67 10.91 6.36
N SER A 92 9.52 11.66 5.26
CA SER A 92 8.25 11.77 4.52
C SER A 92 7.76 10.41 4.03
N TYR A 93 8.67 9.55 3.53
CA TYR A 93 8.33 8.20 3.09
C TYR A 93 7.88 7.31 4.25
N ARG A 94 8.67 7.25 5.34
CA ARG A 94 8.34 6.45 6.54
C ARG A 94 6.99 6.84 7.11
N MET A 95 6.75 8.14 7.29
CA MET A 95 5.49 8.69 7.77
C MET A 95 4.33 8.30 6.86
N SER A 96 4.47 8.42 5.53
CA SER A 96 3.41 8.08 4.58
C SER A 96 3.11 6.58 4.55
N LYS A 97 4.12 5.72 4.69
CA LYS A 97 3.92 4.26 4.74
C LYS A 97 3.35 3.80 6.08
N ALA A 98 3.70 4.45 7.20
CA ALA A 98 3.05 4.24 8.48
C ALA A 98 1.57 4.69 8.44
N ALA A 99 1.27 5.82 7.78
CA ALA A 99 -0.10 6.27 7.55
C ALA A 99 -0.91 5.27 6.71
N LEU A 100 -0.33 4.70 5.64
CA LEU A 100 -0.97 3.66 4.83
C LEU A 100 -1.21 2.38 5.66
N ASN A 101 -0.25 1.98 6.53
CA ASN A 101 -0.41 0.85 7.44
C ASN A 101 -1.60 1.08 8.39
N MET A 102 -1.68 2.25 9.00
CA MET A 102 -2.81 2.62 9.88
C MET A 102 -4.13 2.66 9.11
N ALA A 103 -4.15 3.26 7.92
CA ALA A 103 -5.34 3.31 7.07
C ALA A 103 -5.84 1.91 6.73
N GLY A 104 -4.97 1.00 6.30
CA GLY A 104 -5.35 -0.36 5.97
C GLY A 104 -5.83 -1.15 7.19
N ARG A 105 -5.22 -0.95 8.36
CA ARG A 105 -5.69 -1.55 9.62
C ARG A 105 -7.08 -1.05 10.02
N ASN A 106 -7.33 0.24 9.87
CA ASN A 106 -8.63 0.86 10.16
C ASN A 106 -9.70 0.39 9.18
N LEU A 107 -9.40 0.40 7.87
CA LEU A 107 -10.30 -0.08 6.82
C LEU A 107 -10.69 -1.55 7.04
N HIS A 108 -9.75 -2.42 7.44
CA HIS A 108 -10.08 -3.79 7.83
C HIS A 108 -11.18 -3.85 8.90
N MET A 109 -11.11 -2.99 9.92
CA MET A 109 -12.13 -2.95 10.98
C MET A 109 -13.47 -2.45 10.48
N GLN A 110 -13.48 -1.45 9.59
CA GLN A 110 -14.69 -0.82 9.06
C GLN A 110 -15.38 -1.64 7.96
N MET A 111 -14.61 -2.42 7.18
CA MET A 111 -15.12 -3.15 6.02
C MET A 111 -15.38 -4.65 6.29
N LYS A 112 -15.55 -5.06 7.53
CA LYS A 112 -15.81 -6.47 7.89
C LYS A 112 -17.05 -7.04 7.20
N GLU A 113 -18.11 -6.24 7.10
CA GLU A 113 -19.37 -6.64 6.48
C GLU A 113 -19.27 -6.84 4.95
N TYR A 114 -18.22 -6.29 4.33
CA TYR A 114 -17.95 -6.47 2.90
C TYR A 114 -17.26 -7.81 2.58
N ASN A 115 -16.92 -8.63 3.57
CA ASN A 115 -16.13 -9.85 3.40
C ASN A 115 -14.79 -9.61 2.68
N THR A 116 -14.22 -8.41 2.82
CA THR A 116 -12.92 -8.05 2.25
C THR A 116 -11.78 -8.62 3.08
N ILE A 117 -10.67 -8.95 2.41
CA ILE A 117 -9.40 -9.25 3.05
C ILE A 117 -8.46 -8.09 2.77
N ILE A 118 -8.09 -7.32 3.78
CA ILE A 118 -7.21 -6.14 3.63
C ILE A 118 -5.89 -6.41 4.33
N VAL A 119 -4.78 -6.39 3.58
CA VAL A 119 -3.45 -6.62 4.14
C VAL A 119 -2.45 -5.56 3.65
N GLN A 120 -1.41 -5.35 4.43
CA GLN A 120 -0.27 -4.52 4.10
C GLN A 120 0.91 -5.44 3.79
N ILE A 121 1.60 -5.22 2.67
CA ILE A 121 2.74 -6.04 2.27
C ILE A 121 3.98 -5.16 2.05
N HIS A 122 5.06 -5.49 2.76
CA HIS A 122 6.40 -5.00 2.46
C HIS A 122 7.00 -5.83 1.32
N PRO A 123 7.33 -5.22 0.17
CA PRO A 123 7.80 -5.94 -1.01
C PRO A 123 9.25 -6.46 -0.89
N GLY A 124 9.92 -6.19 0.23
CA GLY A 124 11.36 -6.36 0.36
C GLY A 124 12.15 -5.13 -0.10
N TRP A 125 13.47 -5.20 -0.05
CA TRP A 125 14.35 -4.20 -0.67
C TRP A 125 14.66 -4.66 -2.11
N VAL A 126 13.92 -4.11 -3.05
CA VAL A 126 13.83 -4.57 -4.44
C VAL A 126 14.67 -3.71 -5.38
N ARG A 127 15.40 -4.33 -6.31
CA ARG A 127 16.17 -3.64 -7.37
C ARG A 127 15.23 -2.97 -8.37
N THR A 128 14.94 -1.70 -8.09
CA THR A 128 14.11 -0.78 -8.88
C THR A 128 14.79 0.59 -8.86
N ASP A 129 14.28 1.55 -9.61
CA ASP A 129 14.75 2.95 -9.55
C ASP A 129 14.70 3.52 -8.13
N MET A 130 13.67 3.15 -7.35
CA MET A 130 13.53 3.57 -5.96
C MET A 130 14.50 2.84 -5.03
N GLY A 131 14.67 1.54 -5.20
CA GLY A 131 15.48 0.69 -4.30
C GLY A 131 16.97 0.74 -4.58
N GLY A 132 17.34 1.06 -5.82
CA GLY A 132 18.73 1.09 -6.30
C GLY A 132 19.29 -0.29 -6.65
N MET A 133 20.45 -0.29 -7.33
CA MET A 133 21.09 -1.51 -7.82
C MET A 133 21.62 -2.44 -6.71
N ASN A 134 21.91 -1.88 -5.54
CA ASN A 134 22.42 -2.64 -4.39
C ASN A 134 21.31 -3.33 -3.57
N ALA A 135 20.05 -3.25 -4.02
CA ALA A 135 18.94 -3.86 -3.31
C ALA A 135 19.05 -5.40 -3.30
N ALA A 136 18.55 -6.00 -2.23
CA ALA A 136 18.82 -7.40 -1.89
C ALA A 136 18.16 -8.40 -2.85
N ILE A 137 16.97 -8.06 -3.39
CA ILE A 137 16.16 -9.01 -4.16
C ILE A 137 15.78 -8.44 -5.54
N SER A 138 15.46 -9.32 -6.48
CA SER A 138 14.98 -8.91 -7.80
C SER A 138 13.49 -8.55 -7.79
N VAL A 139 13.01 -7.91 -8.85
CA VAL A 139 11.59 -7.62 -9.06
C VAL A 139 10.79 -8.91 -9.15
N GLU A 140 11.32 -9.90 -9.85
CA GLU A 140 10.69 -11.21 -10.05
C GLU A 140 10.54 -11.98 -8.75
N GLU A 141 11.57 -11.97 -7.89
CA GLU A 141 11.54 -12.61 -6.56
C GLU A 141 10.48 -11.96 -5.68
N SER A 142 10.48 -10.63 -5.62
CA SER A 142 9.48 -9.86 -4.87
C SER A 142 8.06 -10.15 -5.36
N ALA A 143 7.83 -10.06 -6.68
CA ALA A 143 6.52 -10.27 -7.28
C ALA A 143 5.98 -11.68 -7.04
N LYS A 144 6.82 -12.72 -7.23
CA LYS A 144 6.44 -14.11 -6.95
C LYS A 144 6.05 -14.30 -5.49
N GLY A 145 6.84 -13.75 -4.56
CA GLY A 145 6.55 -13.84 -3.14
C GLY A 145 5.24 -13.16 -2.77
N ILE A 146 4.99 -11.95 -3.30
CA ILE A 146 3.74 -11.21 -3.10
C ILE A 146 2.54 -12.02 -3.63
N ILE A 147 2.63 -12.55 -4.86
CA ILE A 147 1.56 -13.36 -5.47
C ILE A 147 1.27 -14.58 -4.59
N ASN A 148 2.29 -15.34 -4.21
CA ASN A 148 2.13 -16.48 -3.32
C ASN A 148 1.48 -16.10 -1.98
N THR A 149 1.87 -14.96 -1.41
CA THR A 149 1.25 -14.43 -0.18
C THR A 149 -0.23 -14.13 -0.40
N ILE A 150 -0.60 -13.48 -1.52
CA ILE A 150 -1.99 -13.14 -1.88
C ILE A 150 -2.85 -14.39 -2.08
N GLU A 151 -2.32 -15.41 -2.76
CA GLU A 151 -3.02 -16.69 -2.99
C GLU A 151 -3.37 -17.39 -1.68
N ASN A 152 -2.46 -17.34 -0.70
CA ASN A 152 -2.61 -17.98 0.62
C ASN A 152 -3.31 -17.09 1.67
N LEU A 153 -3.89 -15.94 1.28
CA LEU A 153 -4.68 -15.10 2.17
C LEU A 153 -6.02 -15.75 2.50
N THR A 154 -6.32 -15.79 3.78
CA THR A 154 -7.59 -16.25 4.35
C THR A 154 -8.20 -15.13 5.22
N PRO A 155 -9.51 -15.12 5.51
CA PRO A 155 -10.15 -14.04 6.27
C PRO A 155 -9.50 -13.72 7.63
N ASN A 156 -8.95 -14.73 8.31
CA ASN A 156 -8.25 -14.53 9.59
C ASN A 156 -6.90 -13.82 9.48
N LYS A 157 -6.35 -13.72 8.26
CA LYS A 157 -5.13 -12.95 7.97
C LYS A 157 -5.41 -11.47 7.65
N SER A 158 -6.69 -11.09 7.50
CA SER A 158 -7.06 -9.70 7.22
C SER A 158 -6.64 -8.78 8.36
N GLY A 159 -6.22 -7.57 8.02
CA GLY A 159 -5.71 -6.58 8.98
C GLY A 159 -4.29 -6.86 9.47
N THR A 160 -3.49 -7.66 8.78
CA THR A 160 -2.11 -8.01 9.15
C THR A 160 -1.11 -7.33 8.22
N PHE A 161 0.10 -7.11 8.72
CA PHE A 161 1.24 -6.59 7.98
C PHE A 161 2.24 -7.72 7.74
N PHE A 162 2.50 -8.03 6.47
CA PHE A 162 3.39 -9.09 6.02
C PHE A 162 4.61 -8.54 5.26
N ASP A 163 5.66 -9.34 5.18
CA ASP A 163 6.65 -9.20 4.12
C ASP A 163 6.21 -9.96 2.85
N TYR A 164 7.01 -9.84 1.78
CA TYR A 164 6.75 -10.51 0.51
C TYR A 164 6.78 -12.05 0.61
N LYS A 165 7.36 -12.64 1.65
CA LYS A 165 7.39 -14.10 1.89
C LYS A 165 6.15 -14.59 2.62
N GLY A 166 5.33 -13.68 3.16
CA GLY A 166 4.16 -13.98 3.97
C GLY A 166 4.45 -14.08 5.46
N ASP A 167 5.65 -13.68 5.90
CA ASP A 167 6.00 -13.57 7.31
C ASP A 167 5.43 -12.29 7.90
N GLN A 168 4.84 -12.39 9.10
CA GLN A 168 4.25 -11.24 9.78
C GLN A 168 5.34 -10.27 10.25
N ILE A 169 5.13 -8.99 9.98
CA ILE A 169 5.98 -7.88 10.44
C ILE A 169 5.25 -7.12 11.56
N PRO A 170 5.95 -6.66 12.60
CA PRO A 170 5.37 -5.77 13.60
C PRO A 170 5.09 -4.38 12.99
N TRP A 171 4.05 -3.73 13.53
CA TRP A 171 3.65 -2.37 13.15
C TRP A 171 4.66 -1.29 13.53
#